data_8d0ca035d539147f047607193725d5cc
#
_entry.id   8d0ca035d539147f047607193725d5cc
#
_cell.length_a   1.000
_cell.length_b   1.000
_cell.length_c   1.000
_cell.angle_alpha   90.00
_cell.angle_beta   90.00
_cell.angle_gamma   90.00
#
_symmetry.space_group_name_H-M   'P 1'
#
loop_
_entity.id
_entity.type
_entity.pdbx_description
1 polymer ?
#
loop_
_entity_poly.entity_id
_entity_poly.type
_entity_poly.pdbx_seq_one_letter_code
_entity_poly.pdbx_strand_id
1 'polypeptide(L)'
;MPKLSIVKIGGAVIEDPTKLASFLADFAALEGHKILVHGGGKKASLWAEKLGIPVQMKDGRRVTDAATLELITGIYGGQLNKNIVALLQGMGCNALGLSGADGNAIQAIKRPVKAIDYGFVGDVSQVNTALFNSLIEQDISPVCCAITHDGKGQLFNTNADTIAAEIGKAMAAHYDTVLYYCFELPGVMKELS
;
A
#
# COMPACT_ATOMS: atom_id res chain seq x y z
N MET A 1 20.46 -10.29 -12.40
CA MET A 1 19.11 -9.71 -12.55
C MET A 1 19.18 -8.23 -12.17
N PRO A 2 18.42 -7.34 -12.80
CA PRO A 2 18.36 -5.94 -12.38
C PRO A 2 17.80 -5.84 -10.95
N LYS A 3 18.22 -4.81 -10.22
CA LYS A 3 17.74 -4.59 -8.83
C LYS A 3 16.35 -3.96 -8.83
N LEU A 4 15.51 -4.39 -7.90
CA LEU A 4 14.19 -3.81 -7.64
C LEU A 4 14.04 -3.57 -6.14
N SER A 5 13.85 -2.32 -5.76
CA SER A 5 13.56 -1.90 -4.39
C SER A 5 12.05 -1.79 -4.19
N ILE A 6 11.50 -2.56 -3.26
CA ILE A 6 10.11 -2.45 -2.84
C ILE A 6 10.10 -1.79 -1.47
N VAL A 7 9.51 -0.61 -1.38
CA VAL A 7 9.55 0.21 -0.17
C VAL A 7 8.14 0.37 0.36
N LYS A 8 7.92 -0.07 1.61
CA LYS A 8 6.64 0.13 2.29
C LYS A 8 6.78 1.19 3.36
N ILE A 9 5.90 2.19 3.34
CA ILE A 9 5.85 3.25 4.34
C ILE A 9 4.70 3.07 5.33
N GLY A 10 4.99 3.30 6.60
CA GLY A 10 4.02 3.28 7.69
C GLY A 10 3.21 4.56 7.83
N GLY A 11 2.10 4.48 8.57
CA GLY A 11 1.17 5.60 8.76
C GLY A 11 1.78 6.84 9.40
N ALA A 12 2.70 6.69 10.36
CA ALA A 12 3.31 7.84 11.03
C ALA A 12 4.21 8.69 10.11
N VAL A 13 4.84 8.07 9.11
CA VAL A 13 5.58 8.82 8.08
C VAL A 13 4.61 9.59 7.18
N ILE A 14 3.49 8.97 6.81
CA ILE A 14 2.48 9.58 5.91
C ILE A 14 1.77 10.77 6.56
N GLU A 15 1.61 10.77 7.87
CA GLU A 15 0.84 11.79 8.60
C GLU A 15 1.61 13.06 8.89
N ASP A 16 2.92 12.98 8.95
CA ASP A 16 3.81 14.11 9.15
C ASP A 16 4.31 14.62 7.79
N PRO A 17 3.88 15.82 7.35
CA PRO A 17 4.26 16.34 6.05
C PRO A 17 5.77 16.47 5.85
N THR A 18 6.51 16.80 6.93
CA THR A 18 7.96 16.96 6.88
C THR A 18 8.66 15.62 6.71
N LYS A 19 8.23 14.61 7.49
CA LYS A 19 8.77 13.24 7.36
C LYS A 19 8.41 12.64 6.01
N LEU A 20 7.18 12.84 5.54
CA LEU A 20 6.77 12.37 4.22
C LEU A 20 7.61 13.00 3.11
N ALA A 21 7.81 14.32 3.14
CA ALA A 21 8.61 15.01 2.13
C ALA A 21 10.07 14.51 2.12
N SER A 22 10.69 14.37 3.29
CA SER A 22 12.05 13.82 3.41
C SER A 22 12.13 12.39 2.88
N PHE A 23 11.20 11.52 3.31
CA PHE A 23 11.14 10.14 2.84
C PHE A 23 10.96 10.02 1.32
N LEU A 24 10.07 10.85 0.74
CA LEU A 24 9.83 10.82 -0.70
C LEU A 24 11.02 11.36 -1.49
N ALA A 25 11.78 12.31 -0.95
CA ALA A 25 13.05 12.76 -1.55
C ALA A 25 14.08 11.62 -1.58
N ASP A 26 14.23 10.87 -0.48
CA ASP A 26 15.11 9.69 -0.42
C ASP A 26 14.64 8.60 -1.40
N PHE A 27 13.32 8.34 -1.45
CA PHE A 27 12.76 7.39 -2.40
C PHE A 27 12.97 7.84 -3.85
N ALA A 28 12.79 9.11 -4.16
CA ALA A 28 13.03 9.65 -5.51
C ALA A 28 14.50 9.51 -5.94
N ALA A 29 15.43 9.73 -5.01
CA ALA A 29 16.88 9.62 -5.22
C ALA A 29 17.38 8.15 -5.27
N LEU A 30 16.57 7.18 -4.85
CA LEU A 30 16.97 5.76 -4.87
C LEU A 30 17.22 5.29 -6.30
N GLU A 31 18.41 4.79 -6.55
CA GLU A 31 18.81 4.28 -7.87
C GLU A 31 18.14 2.96 -8.22
N GLY A 32 17.94 2.73 -9.52
CA GLY A 32 17.34 1.51 -10.07
C GLY A 32 15.81 1.50 -9.99
N HIS A 33 15.25 0.33 -10.25
CA HIS A 33 13.80 0.13 -10.25
C HIS A 33 13.23 0.14 -8.83
N LYS A 34 12.08 0.76 -8.66
CA LYS A 34 11.47 0.92 -7.33
C LYS A 34 9.95 0.93 -7.37
N ILE A 35 9.34 0.34 -6.35
CA ILE A 35 7.90 0.31 -6.11
C ILE A 35 7.65 0.83 -4.70
N LEU A 36 6.70 1.76 -4.55
CA LEU A 36 6.25 2.25 -3.26
C LEU A 36 4.94 1.59 -2.87
N VAL A 37 4.82 1.15 -1.62
CA VAL A 37 3.57 0.61 -1.07
C VAL A 37 3.20 1.41 0.17
N HIS A 38 1.95 1.84 0.28
CA HIS A 38 1.48 2.59 1.43
C HIS A 38 0.12 2.13 1.95
N GLY A 39 -0.09 2.31 3.23
CA GLY A 39 -1.39 2.22 3.87
C GLY A 39 -2.03 3.59 4.07
N GLY A 40 -2.58 3.85 5.25
CA GLY A 40 -3.22 5.13 5.61
C GLY A 40 -4.19 4.99 6.78
N GLY A 41 -4.02 3.94 7.59
CA GLY A 41 -4.98 3.56 8.63
C GLY A 41 -5.30 4.67 9.63
N LYS A 42 -4.30 5.44 10.10
CA LYS A 42 -4.53 6.56 11.01
C LYS A 42 -5.34 7.67 10.34
N LYS A 43 -4.97 8.08 9.12
CA LYS A 43 -5.73 9.08 8.36
C LYS A 43 -7.19 8.65 8.15
N ALA A 44 -7.40 7.37 7.82
CA ALA A 44 -8.75 6.82 7.68
C ALA A 44 -9.53 6.85 9.00
N SER A 45 -8.89 6.57 10.15
CA SER A 45 -9.54 6.69 11.46
C SER A 45 -9.98 8.11 11.77
N LEU A 46 -9.13 9.10 11.49
CA LEU A 46 -9.46 10.52 11.68
C LEU A 46 -10.64 10.98 10.80
N TRP A 47 -10.72 10.49 9.58
CA TRP A 47 -11.83 10.81 8.69
C TRP A 47 -13.11 10.06 9.07
N ALA A 48 -13.00 8.79 9.50
CA ALA A 48 -14.14 8.04 10.03
C ALA A 48 -14.79 8.76 11.21
N GLU A 49 -13.98 9.22 12.17
CA GLU A 49 -14.44 9.99 13.31
C GLU A 49 -15.19 11.27 12.88
N LYS A 50 -14.63 12.05 11.95
CA LYS A 50 -15.25 13.27 11.42
C LYS A 50 -16.58 13.01 10.71
N LEU A 51 -16.75 11.84 10.11
CA LEU A 51 -17.95 11.44 9.37
C LEU A 51 -18.91 10.61 10.21
N GLY A 52 -18.60 10.38 11.49
CA GLY A 52 -19.43 9.55 12.38
C GLY A 52 -19.48 8.06 11.99
N ILE A 53 -18.47 7.57 11.27
CA ILE A 53 -18.36 6.15 10.89
C ILE A 53 -17.62 5.40 12.01
N PRO A 54 -18.24 4.41 12.66
CA PRO A 54 -17.59 3.66 13.75
C PRO A 54 -16.35 2.90 13.26
N VAL A 55 -15.22 3.06 13.96
CA VAL A 55 -14.00 2.32 13.68
C VAL A 55 -13.88 1.14 14.64
N GLN A 56 -13.85 -0.06 14.10
CA GLN A 56 -13.63 -1.28 14.87
C GLN A 56 -12.26 -1.88 14.54
N MET A 57 -11.45 -2.08 15.58
CA MET A 57 -10.14 -2.74 15.47
C MET A 57 -10.16 -4.04 16.25
N LYS A 58 -9.66 -5.13 15.66
CA LYS A 58 -9.50 -6.45 16.28
C LYS A 58 -8.10 -6.96 15.95
N ASP A 59 -7.35 -7.33 16.95
CA ASP A 59 -5.98 -7.84 16.81
C ASP A 59 -5.09 -6.95 15.92
N GLY A 60 -5.17 -5.63 16.11
CA GLY A 60 -4.44 -4.64 15.33
C GLY A 60 -4.92 -4.46 13.89
N ARG A 61 -6.02 -5.09 13.49
CA ARG A 61 -6.61 -5.04 12.14
C ARG A 61 -7.97 -4.37 12.15
N ARG A 62 -8.26 -3.60 11.11
CA ARG A 62 -9.54 -2.92 10.93
C ARG A 62 -10.60 -3.92 10.45
N VAL A 63 -11.70 -4.03 11.20
CA VAL A 63 -12.92 -4.62 10.68
C VAL A 63 -13.50 -3.66 9.64
N THR A 64 -13.76 -4.15 8.45
CA THR A 64 -14.08 -3.32 7.28
C THR A 64 -15.49 -3.67 6.78
N ASP A 65 -16.49 -2.94 7.24
CA ASP A 65 -17.83 -2.98 6.68
C ASP A 65 -17.92 -2.16 5.38
N ALA A 66 -19.10 -2.07 4.77
CA ALA A 66 -19.27 -1.39 3.50
C ALA A 66 -18.95 0.12 3.59
N ALA A 67 -19.41 0.81 4.64
CA ALA A 67 -19.14 2.22 4.83
C ALA A 67 -17.65 2.50 5.08
N THR A 68 -17.02 1.64 5.88
CA THR A 68 -15.57 1.70 6.10
C THR A 68 -14.80 1.45 4.80
N LEU A 69 -15.20 0.47 3.97
CA LEU A 69 -14.55 0.18 2.70
C LEU A 69 -14.64 1.39 1.75
N GLU A 70 -15.81 1.99 1.61
CA GLU A 70 -16.01 3.18 0.79
C GLU A 70 -15.09 4.33 1.24
N LEU A 71 -15.06 4.61 2.54
CA LEU A 71 -14.20 5.63 3.13
C LEU A 71 -12.72 5.38 2.82
N ILE A 72 -12.21 4.17 3.12
CA ILE A 72 -10.79 3.88 2.94
C ILE A 72 -10.39 3.82 1.47
N THR A 73 -11.30 3.41 0.58
CA THR A 73 -11.05 3.47 -0.87
C THR A 73 -10.79 4.90 -1.32
N GLY A 74 -11.64 5.85 -0.89
CA GLY A 74 -11.46 7.27 -1.18
C GLY A 74 -10.17 7.84 -0.57
N ILE A 75 -9.85 7.47 0.67
CA ILE A 75 -8.66 7.98 1.37
C ILE A 75 -7.38 7.35 0.86
N TYR A 76 -7.31 6.02 0.72
CA TYR A 76 -6.08 5.36 0.29
C TYR A 76 -5.83 5.56 -1.21
N GLY A 77 -6.81 5.22 -2.06
CA GLY A 77 -6.67 5.29 -3.52
C GLY A 77 -6.77 6.70 -4.08
N GLY A 78 -7.58 7.54 -3.44
CA GLY A 78 -7.76 8.96 -3.82
C GLY A 78 -6.74 9.87 -3.14
N GLN A 79 -7.05 10.33 -1.93
CA GLN A 79 -6.31 11.42 -1.29
C GLN A 79 -4.83 11.11 -1.05
N LEU A 80 -4.52 10.01 -0.34
CA LEU A 80 -3.13 9.72 0.04
C LEU A 80 -2.29 9.34 -1.18
N ASN A 81 -2.79 8.41 -1.99
CA ASN A 81 -2.08 7.95 -3.17
C ASN A 81 -1.76 9.10 -4.13
N LYS A 82 -2.75 9.93 -4.46
CA LYS A 82 -2.56 11.03 -5.40
C LYS A 82 -1.66 12.13 -4.84
N ASN A 83 -1.71 12.41 -3.54
CA ASN A 83 -0.77 13.34 -2.90
C ASN A 83 0.67 12.82 -2.97
N ILE A 84 0.91 11.55 -2.67
CA ILE A 84 2.23 10.92 -2.77
C ILE A 84 2.76 11.02 -4.21
N VAL A 85 1.93 10.62 -5.18
CA VAL A 85 2.30 10.69 -6.61
C VAL A 85 2.63 12.12 -7.03
N ALA A 86 1.82 13.11 -6.66
CA ALA A 86 2.05 14.51 -7.00
C ALA A 86 3.38 15.03 -6.42
N LEU A 87 3.71 14.67 -5.18
CA LEU A 87 4.99 15.02 -4.56
C LEU A 87 6.17 14.36 -5.27
N LEU A 88 6.08 13.07 -5.62
CA LEU A 88 7.12 12.36 -6.36
C LEU A 88 7.34 12.95 -7.76
N GLN A 89 6.27 13.30 -8.46
CA GLN A 89 6.37 13.98 -9.76
C GLN A 89 7.07 15.33 -9.63
N GLY A 90 6.75 16.10 -8.57
CA GLY A 90 7.45 17.36 -8.26
C GLY A 90 8.94 17.21 -7.95
N MET A 91 9.38 16.01 -7.56
CA MET A 91 10.78 15.64 -7.30
C MET A 91 11.46 14.99 -8.52
N GLY A 92 10.81 14.96 -9.69
CA GLY A 92 11.33 14.35 -10.91
C GLY A 92 11.26 12.80 -10.94
N CYS A 93 10.60 12.17 -9.97
CA CYS A 93 10.35 10.74 -9.98
C CYS A 93 9.04 10.45 -10.72
N ASN A 94 9.12 9.82 -11.90
CA ASN A 94 7.95 9.47 -12.68
C ASN A 94 7.15 8.36 -12.01
N ALA A 95 6.10 8.71 -11.30
CA ALA A 95 5.32 7.82 -10.46
C ALA A 95 3.87 7.66 -10.96
N LEU A 96 3.33 6.43 -10.86
CA LEU A 96 1.94 6.11 -11.16
C LEU A 96 1.26 5.48 -9.94
N GLY A 97 0.18 6.12 -9.48
CA GLY A 97 -0.60 5.61 -8.36
C GLY A 97 -1.60 4.55 -8.76
N LEU A 98 -1.58 3.43 -8.04
CA LEU A 98 -2.41 2.25 -8.30
C LEU A 98 -3.09 1.76 -7.02
N SER A 99 -4.32 1.28 -7.17
CA SER A 99 -4.90 0.24 -6.31
C SER A 99 -4.70 -1.14 -6.95
N GLY A 100 -5.06 -2.20 -6.29
CA GLY A 100 -5.02 -3.53 -6.88
C GLY A 100 -5.98 -3.70 -8.08
N ALA A 101 -7.04 -2.89 -8.17
CA ALA A 101 -8.00 -2.93 -9.27
C ALA A 101 -7.47 -2.30 -10.55
N ASP A 102 -6.57 -1.30 -10.46
CA ASP A 102 -6.00 -0.62 -11.62
C ASP A 102 -5.14 -1.60 -12.43
N GLY A 103 -5.47 -1.79 -13.70
CA GLY A 103 -4.80 -2.75 -14.56
C GLY A 103 -4.79 -4.19 -14.01
N ASN A 104 -5.72 -4.52 -13.11
CA ASN A 104 -5.75 -5.83 -12.43
C ASN A 104 -4.41 -6.15 -11.72
N ALA A 105 -3.83 -5.13 -11.06
CA ALA A 105 -2.48 -5.18 -10.51
C ALA A 105 -2.34 -6.21 -9.38
N ILE A 106 -3.32 -6.28 -8.47
CA ILE A 106 -3.27 -7.17 -7.29
C ILE A 106 -4.65 -7.71 -7.01
N GLN A 107 -4.86 -8.99 -7.26
CA GLN A 107 -6.08 -9.69 -6.87
C GLN A 107 -5.99 -10.25 -5.46
N ALA A 108 -7.14 -10.35 -4.81
CA ALA A 108 -7.29 -10.92 -3.48
C ALA A 108 -8.56 -11.76 -3.38
N ILE A 109 -8.56 -12.71 -2.48
CA ILE A 109 -9.77 -13.41 -2.05
C ILE A 109 -10.26 -12.80 -0.74
N LYS A 110 -11.57 -12.78 -0.52
CA LYS A 110 -12.12 -12.38 0.77
C LYS A 110 -11.53 -13.26 1.87
N ARG A 111 -11.02 -12.61 2.93
CA ARG A 111 -10.48 -13.35 4.08
C ARG A 111 -11.52 -14.30 4.66
N PRO A 112 -11.20 -15.59 4.82
CA PRO A 112 -12.12 -16.54 5.42
C PRO A 112 -12.51 -16.13 6.85
N VAL A 113 -13.79 -16.24 7.17
CA VAL A 113 -14.30 -16.04 8.53
C VAL A 113 -13.80 -17.18 9.41
N LYS A 114 -13.15 -16.82 10.52
CA LYS A 114 -12.73 -17.75 11.58
C LYS A 114 -13.41 -17.33 12.88
N ALA A 115 -12.63 -17.03 13.93
CA ALA A 115 -13.18 -16.50 15.19
C ALA A 115 -13.73 -15.06 15.03
N ILE A 116 -13.25 -14.31 14.04
CA ILE A 116 -13.63 -12.92 13.76
C ILE A 116 -13.97 -12.80 12.26
N ASP A 117 -15.11 -12.17 11.96
CA ASP A 117 -15.41 -11.69 10.62
C ASP A 117 -14.81 -10.26 10.47
N TYR A 118 -13.81 -10.13 9.62
CA TYR A 118 -13.20 -8.85 9.31
C TYR A 118 -13.95 -8.07 8.21
N GLY A 119 -15.05 -8.60 7.67
CA GLY A 119 -15.83 -7.97 6.61
C GLY A 119 -15.13 -7.98 5.25
N PHE A 120 -15.01 -6.82 4.60
CA PHE A 120 -14.37 -6.66 3.29
C PHE A 120 -12.84 -6.56 3.39
N VAL A 121 -12.23 -7.55 4.01
CA VAL A 121 -10.77 -7.70 4.07
C VAL A 121 -10.33 -8.79 3.10
N GLY A 122 -9.29 -8.50 2.30
CA GLY A 122 -8.73 -9.41 1.31
C GLY A 122 -7.37 -9.96 1.72
N ASP A 123 -7.11 -11.20 1.31
CA ASP A 123 -5.81 -11.84 1.32
C ASP A 123 -5.32 -11.96 -0.13
N VAL A 124 -4.12 -11.44 -0.44
CA VAL A 124 -3.58 -11.42 -1.80
C VAL A 124 -3.53 -12.83 -2.37
N SER A 125 -4.07 -13.02 -3.56
CA SER A 125 -4.07 -14.29 -4.29
C SER A 125 -3.21 -14.28 -5.54
N GLN A 126 -3.06 -13.10 -6.17
CA GLN A 126 -2.28 -12.95 -7.39
C GLN A 126 -1.75 -11.53 -7.53
N VAL A 127 -0.52 -11.40 -8.05
CA VAL A 127 0.11 -10.15 -8.47
C VAL A 127 0.35 -10.20 -9.99
N ASN A 128 -0.07 -9.17 -10.70
CA ASN A 128 0.12 -9.05 -12.15
C ASN A 128 1.55 -8.55 -12.46
N THR A 129 2.50 -9.47 -12.50
CA THR A 129 3.92 -9.15 -12.79
C THR A 129 4.12 -8.52 -14.16
N ALA A 130 3.29 -8.87 -15.15
CA ALA A 130 3.38 -8.28 -16.48
C ALA A 130 3.08 -6.77 -16.48
N LEU A 131 2.08 -6.33 -15.70
CA LEU A 131 1.79 -4.91 -15.52
C LEU A 131 2.97 -4.19 -14.84
N PHE A 132 3.46 -4.73 -13.72
CA PHE A 132 4.58 -4.13 -13.00
C PHE A 132 5.84 -4.03 -13.87
N ASN A 133 6.18 -5.09 -14.60
CA ASN A 133 7.30 -5.09 -15.54
C ASN A 133 7.14 -4.00 -16.62
N SER A 134 5.96 -3.92 -17.24
CA SER A 134 5.68 -2.92 -18.28
C SER A 134 5.83 -1.48 -17.77
N LEU A 135 5.44 -1.19 -16.52
CA LEU A 135 5.62 0.13 -15.92
C LEU A 135 7.09 0.41 -15.62
N ILE A 136 7.77 -0.54 -15.01
CA ILE A 136 9.19 -0.42 -14.64
C ILE A 136 10.09 -0.25 -15.87
N GLU A 137 9.83 -0.98 -16.96
CA GLU A 137 10.56 -0.87 -18.22
C GLU A 137 10.36 0.51 -18.92
N GLN A 138 9.32 1.23 -18.56
CA GLN A 138 9.06 2.60 -18.99
C GLN A 138 9.52 3.67 -18.00
N ASP A 139 10.37 3.31 -17.03
CA ASP A 139 10.84 4.18 -15.95
C ASP A 139 9.71 4.81 -15.13
N ILE A 140 8.58 4.10 -15.01
CA ILE A 140 7.47 4.49 -14.15
C ILE A 140 7.57 3.73 -12.84
N SER A 141 7.62 4.47 -11.72
CA SER A 141 7.61 3.91 -10.36
C SER A 141 6.17 3.70 -9.89
N PRO A 142 5.70 2.44 -9.72
CA PRO A 142 4.36 2.18 -9.18
C PRO A 142 4.24 2.61 -7.72
N VAL A 143 3.14 3.26 -7.36
CA VAL A 143 2.78 3.64 -5.98
C VAL A 143 1.48 2.94 -5.62
N CYS A 144 1.57 1.83 -4.89
CA CYS A 144 0.44 0.96 -4.59
C CYS A 144 -0.21 1.32 -3.25
N CYS A 145 -1.51 1.55 -3.22
CA CYS A 145 -2.26 1.70 -1.99
C CYS A 145 -2.83 0.36 -1.47
N ALA A 146 -3.30 0.36 -0.22
CA ALA A 146 -3.76 -0.85 0.48
C ALA A 146 -5.20 -1.26 0.11
N ILE A 147 -5.58 -1.15 -1.16
CA ILE A 147 -6.86 -1.60 -1.73
C ILE A 147 -6.58 -2.64 -2.80
N THR A 148 -7.25 -3.79 -2.72
CA THR A 148 -7.21 -4.88 -3.68
C THR A 148 -8.61 -5.22 -4.19
N HIS A 149 -8.75 -6.19 -5.07
CA HIS A 149 -10.05 -6.61 -5.60
C HIS A 149 -10.09 -8.12 -5.91
N ASP A 150 -11.27 -8.66 -6.16
CA ASP A 150 -11.47 -10.09 -6.46
C ASP A 150 -11.50 -10.44 -7.96
N GLY A 151 -11.32 -9.46 -8.84
CA GLY A 151 -11.49 -9.64 -10.29
C GLY A 151 -12.94 -9.72 -10.76
N LYS A 152 -13.92 -9.54 -9.86
CA LYS A 152 -15.36 -9.64 -10.14
C LYS A 152 -16.15 -8.40 -9.74
N GLY A 153 -15.45 -7.33 -9.34
CA GLY A 153 -16.03 -6.04 -8.99
C GLY A 153 -16.05 -5.72 -7.49
N GLN A 154 -15.63 -6.64 -6.61
CA GLN A 154 -15.54 -6.38 -5.17
C GLN A 154 -14.15 -5.89 -4.79
N LEU A 155 -14.08 -4.73 -4.14
CA LEU A 155 -12.86 -4.22 -3.52
C LEU A 155 -12.65 -4.80 -2.11
N PHE A 156 -11.39 -4.86 -1.68
CA PHE A 156 -11.00 -5.25 -0.33
C PHE A 156 -9.97 -4.31 0.28
N ASN A 157 -10.07 -4.13 1.59
CA ASN A 157 -8.99 -3.61 2.42
C ASN A 157 -7.94 -4.70 2.62
N THR A 158 -6.69 -4.42 2.28
CA THR A 158 -5.60 -5.40 2.43
C THR A 158 -4.45 -4.76 3.21
N ASN A 159 -3.76 -5.56 4.01
CA ASN A 159 -2.61 -5.06 4.77
C ASN A 159 -1.47 -4.66 3.82
N ALA A 160 -0.95 -3.43 3.97
CA ALA A 160 0.10 -2.90 3.09
C ALA A 160 1.43 -3.68 3.20
N ASP A 161 1.75 -4.23 4.39
CA ASP A 161 2.95 -5.06 4.56
C ASP A 161 2.82 -6.36 3.76
N THR A 162 1.62 -6.96 3.76
CA THR A 162 1.30 -8.14 2.97
C THR A 162 1.40 -7.83 1.47
N ILE A 163 0.84 -6.71 1.01
CA ILE A 163 0.95 -6.29 -0.40
C ILE A 163 2.41 -6.17 -0.82
N ALA A 164 3.23 -5.47 -0.03
CA ALA A 164 4.65 -5.29 -0.32
C ALA A 164 5.40 -6.63 -0.40
N ALA A 165 5.12 -7.54 0.53
CA ALA A 165 5.71 -8.87 0.55
C ALA A 165 5.29 -9.71 -0.68
N GLU A 166 4.01 -9.69 -1.05
CA GLU A 166 3.50 -10.47 -2.19
C GLU A 166 3.98 -9.90 -3.53
N ILE A 167 4.10 -8.57 -3.68
CA ILE A 167 4.78 -7.96 -4.84
C ILE A 167 6.23 -8.44 -4.88
N GLY A 168 6.95 -8.42 -3.75
CA GLY A 168 8.35 -8.86 -3.66
C GLY A 168 8.54 -10.30 -4.12
N LYS A 169 7.72 -11.20 -3.61
CA LYS A 169 7.74 -12.62 -4.01
C LYS A 169 7.47 -12.80 -5.51
N ALA A 170 6.45 -12.12 -6.03
CA ALA A 170 6.06 -12.26 -7.43
C ALA A 170 7.14 -11.71 -8.38
N MET A 171 7.77 -10.59 -8.02
CA MET A 171 8.79 -9.94 -8.84
C MET A 171 10.18 -10.60 -8.73
N ALA A 172 10.44 -11.42 -7.71
CA ALA A 172 11.72 -12.08 -7.50
C ALA A 172 12.10 -13.06 -8.62
N ALA A 173 11.14 -13.49 -9.45
CA ALA A 173 11.42 -14.29 -10.64
C ALA A 173 12.14 -13.49 -11.75
N HIS A 174 12.06 -12.15 -11.72
CA HIS A 174 12.55 -11.26 -12.78
C HIS A 174 13.65 -10.31 -12.28
N TYR A 175 13.70 -10.01 -10.98
CA TYR A 175 14.56 -9.00 -10.36
C TYR A 175 15.28 -9.56 -9.13
N ASP A 176 16.42 -8.97 -8.82
CA ASP A 176 17.04 -9.04 -7.50
C ASP A 176 16.27 -8.08 -6.57
N THR A 177 15.29 -8.63 -5.84
CA THR A 177 14.33 -7.82 -5.07
C THR A 177 14.79 -7.60 -3.63
N VAL A 178 14.72 -6.34 -3.18
CA VAL A 178 14.93 -5.97 -1.78
C VAL A 178 13.67 -5.31 -1.25
N LEU A 179 13.19 -5.78 -0.10
CA LEU A 179 12.01 -5.24 0.56
C LEU A 179 12.41 -4.41 1.79
N TYR A 180 12.02 -3.13 1.78
CA TYR A 180 12.23 -2.19 2.88
C TYR A 180 10.91 -1.89 3.58
N TYR A 181 10.87 -2.12 4.89
CA TYR A 181 9.78 -1.67 5.75
C TYR A 181 10.22 -0.43 6.52
N CYS A 182 9.64 0.73 6.16
CA CYS A 182 9.94 2.01 6.80
C CYS A 182 8.82 2.38 7.80
N PHE A 183 9.18 2.51 9.05
CA PHE A 183 8.31 2.88 10.17
C PHE A 183 9.08 3.74 11.18
N GLU A 184 8.37 4.32 12.13
CA GLU A 184 8.92 5.30 13.07
C GLU A 184 9.85 4.72 14.16
N LEU A 185 9.85 3.41 14.34
CA LEU A 185 10.71 2.75 15.32
C LEU A 185 12.09 2.45 14.73
N PRO A 186 13.14 2.39 15.56
CA PRO A 186 14.51 2.17 15.08
C PRO A 186 14.76 0.75 14.52
N GLY A 187 13.79 -0.12 14.57
CA GLY A 187 13.84 -1.49 14.05
C GLY A 187 12.72 -2.36 14.58
N VAL A 188 12.79 -3.66 14.31
CA VAL A 188 11.88 -4.65 14.89
C VAL A 188 12.25 -4.83 16.35
N MET A 189 11.36 -4.44 17.26
CA MET A 189 11.55 -4.51 18.70
C MET A 189 11.24 -5.92 19.21
N LYS A 190 12.05 -6.43 20.12
CA LYS A 190 11.77 -7.70 20.82
C LYS A 190 10.65 -7.55 21.84
N GLU A 191 10.54 -6.36 22.44
CA GLU A 191 9.51 -6.00 23.41
C GLU A 191 9.11 -4.53 23.15
N LEU A 192 7.82 -4.22 23.32
CA LEU A 192 7.33 -2.85 23.31
C LEU A 192 7.50 -2.30 24.72
N SER A 193 8.39 -1.33 24.87
CA SER A 193 8.57 -0.59 26.14
C SER A 193 7.46 0.41 26.36
#